data_848e0dea99e02656354ea14381958d1d
#
_entry.id   848e0dea99e02656354ea14381958d1d
#
_cell.length_a   1.000
_cell.length_b   1.000
_cell.length_c   1.000
_cell.angle_alpha   90.00
_cell.angle_beta   90.00
_cell.angle_gamma   90.00
#
_symmetry.space_group_name_H-M   'P 1'
#
loop_
_entity.id
_entity.type
_entity.pdbx_description
1 polymer ?
#
loop_
_entity_poly.entity_id
_entity_poly.type
_entity_poly.pdbx_seq_one_letter_code
_entity_poly.pdbx_strand_id
1 'polypeptide(L)'
;LMWPFAQSPVGPSQLQLWDVKTVGVLEAYAANFRVPPADQRARGVPADYRRIAVECDQTWNETPAGTVGAFEGYLGTLPPVIGLGFGAFGEWSMEVNTLIGQIAEIASVVPERIGCCHGPSQARGRYAHWARTHLHRECLREITRCRHAALDRMLHRPTETYAGDPELCRMMDDSPDDPGVS
;
A
#
# COMPACT_ATOMS: atom_id res chain seq x y z
N LEU A 1 3.44 -10.62 6.96
CA LEU A 1 4.79 -11.12 7.22
C LEU A 1 5.13 -10.81 8.68
N MET A 2 5.14 -11.83 9.53
CA MET A 2 5.63 -11.72 10.91
C MET A 2 7.15 -11.87 10.86
N TRP A 3 7.87 -10.80 11.16
CA TRP A 3 9.31 -10.86 11.36
C TRP A 3 9.58 -10.83 12.86
N PRO A 4 10.11 -11.91 13.45
CA PRO A 4 10.56 -11.85 14.84
C PRO A 4 11.86 -11.05 14.88
N PHE A 5 11.81 -9.80 15.31
CA PHE A 5 13.02 -9.09 15.72
C PHE A 5 13.53 -9.75 17.00
N ALA A 6 14.41 -10.72 16.83
CA ALA A 6 15.12 -11.32 17.91
C ALA A 6 15.99 -10.24 18.57
N GLN A 7 15.63 -9.92 19.81
CA GLN A 7 16.43 -9.24 20.80
C GLN A 7 17.09 -7.92 20.37
N SER A 8 16.35 -6.83 20.52
CA SER A 8 16.98 -5.53 20.73
C SER A 8 17.76 -5.58 22.05
N PRO A 9 19.03 -5.15 22.12
CA PRO A 9 19.79 -5.08 23.36
C PRO A 9 19.24 -4.03 24.34
N VAL A 10 18.17 -3.34 24.00
CA VAL A 10 17.54 -2.28 24.78
C VAL A 10 16.04 -2.55 24.91
N GLY A 11 15.69 -3.39 25.89
CA GLY A 11 14.30 -3.60 26.32
C GLY A 11 13.59 -4.84 25.73
N PRO A 12 12.41 -5.19 26.27
CA PRO A 12 11.66 -6.37 25.82
C PRO A 12 11.29 -6.23 24.35
N SER A 13 11.46 -7.31 23.59
CA SER A 13 11.11 -7.42 22.19
C SER A 13 9.63 -7.05 22.00
N GLN A 14 9.35 -5.82 21.58
CA GLN A 14 7.99 -5.44 21.24
C GLN A 14 7.68 -6.02 19.85
N LEU A 15 6.67 -6.88 19.81
CA LEU A 15 6.09 -7.32 18.56
C LEU A 15 5.56 -6.09 17.81
N GLN A 16 5.99 -5.91 16.58
CA GLN A 16 5.45 -4.88 15.68
C GLN A 16 4.77 -5.56 14.50
N LEU A 17 3.57 -5.10 14.18
CA LEU A 17 2.79 -5.59 13.05
C LEU A 17 2.88 -4.56 11.92
N TRP A 18 3.27 -5.02 10.73
CA TRP A 18 3.41 -4.18 9.55
C TRP A 18 2.52 -4.69 8.42
N ASP A 19 1.86 -3.75 7.74
CA ASP A 19 1.09 -4.05 6.54
C ASP A 19 1.53 -3.16 5.38
N VAL A 20 1.78 -3.77 4.23
CA VAL A 20 2.24 -3.08 3.03
C VAL A 20 1.04 -2.71 2.17
N LYS A 21 0.90 -1.43 1.87
CA LYS A 21 -0.14 -0.88 0.99
C LYS A 21 0.49 -0.17 -0.20
N THR A 22 -0.09 -0.38 -1.37
CA THR A 22 0.27 0.34 -2.58
C THR A 22 -0.83 1.32 -2.97
N VAL A 23 -0.44 2.43 -3.57
CA VAL A 23 -1.35 3.45 -4.11
C VAL A 23 -1.35 3.32 -5.63
N GLY A 24 -2.53 3.13 -6.22
CA GLY A 24 -2.68 3.09 -7.67
C GLY A 24 -2.50 4.46 -8.33
N VAL A 25 -2.19 4.47 -9.63
CA VAL A 25 -1.98 5.71 -10.40
C VAL A 25 -3.23 6.60 -10.37
N LEU A 26 -4.42 6.03 -10.56
CA LEU A 26 -5.68 6.79 -10.52
C LEU A 26 -5.95 7.37 -9.13
N GLU A 27 -5.69 6.62 -8.08
CA GLU A 27 -5.82 7.05 -6.70
C GLU A 27 -4.87 8.21 -6.39
N ALA A 28 -3.62 8.13 -6.89
CA ALA A 28 -2.63 9.18 -6.76
C ALA A 28 -3.06 10.49 -7.45
N TYR A 29 -3.69 10.41 -8.63
CA TYR A 29 -4.21 11.60 -9.33
C TYR A 29 -5.45 12.21 -8.66
N ALA A 30 -6.28 11.40 -8.02
CA ALA A 30 -7.48 11.88 -7.32
C ALA A 30 -7.17 12.47 -5.94
N ALA A 31 -5.98 12.20 -5.39
CA ALA A 31 -5.59 12.68 -4.08
C ALA A 31 -5.36 14.19 -4.06
N ASN A 32 -5.83 14.82 -3.00
CA ASN A 32 -5.50 16.22 -2.73
C ASN A 32 -4.05 16.28 -2.24
N PHE A 33 -3.14 16.86 -3.03
CA PHE A 33 -1.67 16.84 -2.86
C PHE A 33 -1.12 17.49 -1.58
N ARG A 34 -1.96 17.84 -0.60
CA ARG A 34 -1.50 18.36 0.70
C ARG A 34 -0.76 17.32 1.54
N VAL A 35 -1.10 16.04 1.37
CA VAL A 35 -0.43 14.90 2.04
C VAL A 35 -0.09 13.88 0.97
N PRO A 36 1.14 13.36 0.90
CA PRO A 36 1.51 12.34 -0.06
C PRO A 36 0.54 11.15 0.00
N PRO A 37 0.06 10.62 -1.14
CA PRO A 37 -0.88 9.50 -1.17
C PRO A 37 -0.40 8.26 -0.40
N ALA A 38 0.90 7.97 -0.44
CA ALA A 38 1.50 6.89 0.32
C ALA A 38 1.34 7.08 1.85
N ASP A 39 1.50 8.32 2.36
CA ASP A 39 1.29 8.64 3.77
C ASP A 39 -0.19 8.52 4.17
N GLN A 40 -1.11 8.97 3.32
CA GLN A 40 -2.55 8.84 3.58
C GLN A 40 -2.93 7.37 3.68
N ARG A 41 -2.44 6.55 2.75
CA ARG A 41 -2.73 5.12 2.72
C ARG A 41 -2.16 4.39 3.93
N ALA A 42 -0.93 4.72 4.33
CA ALA A 42 -0.28 4.16 5.51
C ALA A 42 -1.07 4.47 6.79
N ARG A 43 -1.48 5.73 6.97
CA ARG A 43 -2.26 6.18 8.13
C ARG A 43 -3.64 5.56 8.22
N GLY A 44 -4.24 5.18 7.10
CA GLY A 44 -5.55 4.52 7.04
C GLY A 44 -5.54 3.08 7.55
N VAL A 45 -4.39 2.40 7.54
CA VAL A 45 -4.29 0.96 7.85
C VAL A 45 -4.90 0.57 9.20
N PRO A 46 -4.63 1.25 10.33
CA PRO A 46 -5.24 0.85 11.60
C PRO A 46 -6.77 0.94 11.60
N ALA A 47 -7.31 1.95 10.93
CA ALA A 47 -8.76 2.13 10.80
C ALA A 47 -9.38 1.06 9.89
N ASP A 48 -8.71 0.68 8.80
CA ASP A 48 -9.13 -0.39 7.91
C ASP A 48 -9.22 -1.73 8.67
N TYR A 49 -8.21 -2.06 9.48
CA TYR A 49 -8.22 -3.29 10.28
C TYR A 49 -9.35 -3.30 11.30
N ARG A 50 -9.59 -2.15 11.97
CA ARG A 50 -10.73 -2.05 12.89
C ARG A 50 -12.07 -2.22 12.17
N ARG A 51 -12.25 -1.57 11.02
CA ARG A 51 -13.45 -1.71 10.20
C ARG A 51 -13.69 -3.16 9.80
N ILE A 52 -12.66 -3.86 9.33
CA ILE A 52 -12.75 -5.27 8.95
C ILE A 52 -13.11 -6.14 10.17
N ALA A 53 -12.51 -5.89 11.33
CA ALA A 53 -12.82 -6.63 12.55
C ALA A 53 -14.29 -6.46 12.95
N VAL A 54 -14.82 -5.22 12.90
CA VAL A 54 -16.24 -4.93 13.17
C VAL A 54 -17.15 -5.63 12.15
N GLU A 55 -16.80 -5.58 10.85
CA GLU A 55 -17.56 -6.28 9.80
C GLU A 55 -17.58 -7.80 10.03
N CYS A 56 -16.44 -8.39 10.43
CA CYS A 56 -16.37 -9.80 10.78
C CYS A 56 -17.24 -10.14 12.00
N ASP A 57 -17.20 -9.33 13.05
CA ASP A 57 -18.01 -9.54 14.25
C ASP A 57 -19.50 -9.45 13.93
N GLN A 58 -19.93 -8.50 13.11
CA GLN A 58 -21.34 -8.36 12.71
C GLN A 58 -21.79 -9.51 11.79
N THR A 59 -20.92 -9.95 10.87
CA THR A 59 -21.29 -10.94 9.85
C THR A 59 -21.24 -12.37 10.39
N TRP A 60 -20.21 -12.70 11.19
CA TRP A 60 -19.95 -14.08 11.60
C TRP A 60 -20.34 -14.38 13.05
N ASN A 61 -20.31 -13.36 13.93
CA ASN A 61 -20.63 -13.50 15.35
C ASN A 61 -21.99 -12.87 15.71
N GLU A 62 -22.74 -12.34 14.72
CA GLU A 62 -24.03 -11.68 14.91
C GLU A 62 -23.98 -10.56 15.99
N THR A 63 -22.81 -9.92 16.15
CA THR A 63 -22.60 -8.89 17.17
C THR A 63 -23.44 -7.65 16.84
N PRO A 64 -24.25 -7.13 17.77
CA PRO A 64 -25.05 -5.95 17.52
C PRO A 64 -24.19 -4.72 17.19
N ALA A 65 -24.66 -3.86 16.28
CA ALA A 65 -23.98 -2.64 15.91
C ALA A 65 -23.70 -1.76 17.15
N GLY A 66 -22.47 -1.25 17.26
CA GLY A 66 -22.03 -0.44 18.40
C GLY A 66 -21.56 -1.21 19.62
N THR A 67 -21.54 -2.56 19.54
CA THR A 67 -20.97 -3.42 20.58
C THR A 67 -19.63 -3.96 20.13
N VAL A 68 -18.62 -3.99 21.02
CA VAL A 68 -17.31 -4.57 20.73
C VAL A 68 -17.45 -6.09 20.66
N GLY A 69 -17.15 -6.67 19.51
CA GLY A 69 -17.17 -8.11 19.30
C GLY A 69 -15.84 -8.78 19.62
N ALA A 70 -15.77 -10.09 19.35
CA ALA A 70 -14.62 -10.91 19.68
C ALA A 70 -13.39 -10.54 18.85
N PHE A 71 -13.55 -10.27 17.55
CA PHE A 71 -12.45 -9.87 16.65
C PHE A 71 -11.95 -8.47 16.98
N GLU A 72 -12.84 -7.49 17.18
CA GLU A 72 -12.47 -6.14 17.57
C GLU A 72 -11.76 -6.15 18.93
N GLY A 73 -12.29 -6.90 19.91
CA GLY A 73 -11.68 -7.06 21.23
C GLY A 73 -10.28 -7.68 21.15
N TYR A 74 -10.12 -8.74 20.35
CA TYR A 74 -8.80 -9.36 20.13
C TYR A 74 -7.82 -8.42 19.43
N LEU A 75 -8.26 -7.71 18.39
CA LEU A 75 -7.43 -6.71 17.70
C LEU A 75 -6.94 -5.63 18.68
N GLY A 76 -7.77 -5.23 19.64
CA GLY A 76 -7.40 -4.27 20.69
C GLY A 76 -6.32 -4.74 21.65
N THR A 77 -6.07 -6.07 21.74
CA THR A 77 -4.97 -6.62 22.54
C THR A 77 -3.63 -6.65 21.84
N LEU A 78 -3.64 -6.51 20.51
CA LEU A 78 -2.45 -6.52 19.68
C LEU A 78 -1.84 -5.11 19.56
N PRO A 79 -0.53 -5.00 19.31
CA PRO A 79 0.06 -3.73 18.91
C PRO A 79 -0.64 -3.18 17.67
N PRO A 80 -0.76 -1.85 17.53
CA PRO A 80 -1.36 -1.25 16.35
C PRO A 80 -0.60 -1.67 15.08
N VAL A 81 -1.37 -2.02 14.03
CA VAL A 81 -0.79 -2.33 12.73
C VAL A 81 -0.27 -1.05 12.09
N ILE A 82 1.00 -1.04 11.73
CA ILE A 82 1.66 0.10 11.09
C ILE A 82 1.61 -0.09 9.57
N GLY A 83 1.04 0.87 8.86
CA GLY A 83 0.99 0.84 7.41
C GLY A 83 2.31 1.27 6.79
N LEU A 84 2.79 0.51 5.81
CA LEU A 84 3.90 0.88 4.93
C LEU A 84 3.33 1.23 3.57
N GLY A 85 3.17 2.52 3.28
CA GLY A 85 2.61 3.01 2.03
C GLY A 85 3.67 3.16 0.94
N PHE A 86 3.39 2.65 -0.25
CA PHE A 86 4.20 2.84 -1.46
C PHE A 86 3.34 3.43 -2.55
N GLY A 87 3.77 4.54 -3.12
CA GLY A 87 3.04 5.26 -4.13
C GLY A 87 3.37 4.82 -5.56
N ALA A 88 2.51 5.24 -6.48
CA ALA A 88 2.58 4.87 -7.89
C ALA A 88 3.81 5.46 -8.62
N PHE A 89 4.45 6.46 -8.05
CA PHE A 89 5.63 7.15 -8.62
C PHE A 89 6.92 6.83 -7.88
N GLY A 90 6.91 5.81 -6.99
CA GLY A 90 8.07 5.38 -6.23
C GLY A 90 8.27 6.14 -4.91
N GLU A 91 7.32 7.01 -4.53
CA GLU A 91 7.28 7.61 -3.20
C GLU A 91 6.86 6.57 -2.16
N TRP A 92 7.24 6.78 -0.92
CA TRP A 92 6.83 5.96 0.22
C TRP A 92 6.48 6.81 1.44
N SER A 93 5.76 6.19 2.37
CA SER A 93 5.32 6.86 3.59
C SER A 93 6.45 7.10 4.59
N MET A 94 6.22 7.99 5.54
CA MET A 94 7.16 8.30 6.62
C MET A 94 7.47 7.05 7.46
N GLU A 95 6.52 6.15 7.62
CA GLU A 95 6.66 4.90 8.38
C GLU A 95 7.73 3.98 7.76
N VAL A 96 7.86 3.97 6.42
CA VAL A 96 8.94 3.26 5.71
C VAL A 96 10.30 3.83 6.11
N ASN A 97 10.45 5.17 6.18
CA ASN A 97 11.68 5.79 6.65
C ASN A 97 12.00 5.45 8.10
N THR A 98 10.97 5.40 8.96
CA THR A 98 11.10 5.01 10.36
C THR A 98 11.59 3.56 10.48
N LEU A 99 10.98 2.64 9.71
CA LEU A 99 11.40 1.24 9.67
C LEU A 99 12.86 1.09 9.20
N ILE A 100 13.25 1.78 8.13
CA ILE A 100 14.64 1.78 7.67
C ILE A 100 15.59 2.29 8.76
N GLY A 101 15.19 3.32 9.50
CA GLY A 101 15.96 3.86 10.62
C GLY A 101 16.16 2.83 11.73
N GLN A 102 15.10 2.13 12.13
CA GLN A 102 15.15 1.07 13.15
C GLN A 102 16.04 -0.09 12.73
N ILE A 103 15.88 -0.57 11.49
CA ILE A 103 16.71 -1.66 10.95
C ILE A 103 18.18 -1.22 10.86
N ALA A 104 18.43 0.03 10.43
CA ALA A 104 19.80 0.57 10.37
C ALA A 104 20.45 0.68 11.75
N GLU A 105 19.67 0.98 12.79
CA GLU A 105 20.15 1.00 14.17
C GLU A 105 20.56 -0.39 14.64
N ILE A 106 19.71 -1.39 14.42
CA ILE A 106 20.01 -2.80 14.74
C ILE A 106 21.25 -3.29 13.96
N ALA A 107 21.29 -3.00 12.65
CA ALA A 107 22.41 -3.40 11.80
C ALA A 107 23.74 -2.74 12.22
N SER A 108 23.70 -1.55 12.80
CA SER A 108 24.90 -0.82 13.22
C SER A 108 25.60 -1.39 14.46
N VAL A 109 24.97 -2.31 15.17
CA VAL A 109 25.57 -2.99 16.34
C VAL A 109 26.81 -3.82 15.94
N VAL A 110 26.86 -4.28 14.69
CA VAL A 110 28.00 -5.03 14.13
C VAL A 110 28.54 -4.29 12.90
N PRO A 111 29.27 -3.17 13.11
CA PRO A 111 29.69 -2.28 12.00
C PRO A 111 30.58 -2.96 10.96
N GLU A 112 31.34 -3.98 11.34
CA GLU A 112 32.22 -4.73 10.45
C GLU A 112 31.46 -5.44 9.32
N ARG A 113 30.19 -5.79 9.56
CA ARG A 113 29.32 -6.41 8.54
C ARG A 113 28.86 -5.42 7.46
N ILE A 114 28.97 -4.12 7.71
CA ILE A 114 28.55 -3.06 6.79
C ILE A 114 29.74 -2.52 5.97
N GLY A 115 30.92 -3.14 6.14
CA GLY A 115 32.15 -2.84 5.41
C GLY A 115 32.75 -1.46 5.74
N CYS A 116 34.05 -1.41 6.01
CA CYS A 116 34.89 -0.19 6.17
C CYS A 116 34.25 0.92 7.04
N CYS A 117 33.43 0.60 8.02
CA CYS A 117 32.85 1.59 8.92
C CYS A 117 33.70 1.73 10.19
N HIS A 118 34.03 2.99 10.55
CA HIS A 118 34.84 3.30 11.72
C HIS A 118 34.04 3.43 13.02
N GLY A 119 32.72 3.13 12.97
CA GLY A 119 31.87 3.13 14.16
C GLY A 119 30.38 2.98 13.84
N PRO A 120 29.54 2.77 14.89
CA PRO A 120 28.11 2.50 14.75
C PRO A 120 27.34 3.61 14.00
N SER A 121 27.68 4.88 14.27
CA SER A 121 27.02 6.02 13.62
C SER A 121 27.21 6.03 12.12
N GLN A 122 28.44 5.74 11.65
CA GLN A 122 28.76 5.67 10.23
C GLN A 122 28.11 4.43 9.59
N ALA A 123 28.11 3.30 10.29
CA ALA A 123 27.46 2.07 9.85
C ALA A 123 25.95 2.28 9.67
N ARG A 124 25.28 2.94 10.63
CA ARG A 124 23.87 3.31 10.57
C ARG A 124 23.58 4.18 9.34
N GLY A 125 24.35 5.23 9.12
CA GLY A 125 24.18 6.12 7.96
C GLY A 125 24.33 5.41 6.62
N ARG A 126 25.37 4.59 6.49
CA ARG A 126 25.61 3.78 5.27
C ARG A 126 24.51 2.79 5.02
N TYR A 127 24.08 2.07 6.05
CA TYR A 127 23.00 1.10 5.90
C TYR A 127 21.68 1.78 5.50
N ALA A 128 21.32 2.87 6.17
CA ALA A 128 20.11 3.61 5.85
C ALA A 128 20.13 4.16 4.42
N HIS A 129 21.27 4.67 3.95
CA HIS A 129 21.44 5.13 2.57
C HIS A 129 21.32 3.98 1.57
N TRP A 130 22.03 2.89 1.82
CA TRP A 130 21.96 1.68 0.98
C TRP A 130 20.53 1.14 0.91
N ALA A 131 19.86 1.00 2.06
CA ALA A 131 18.50 0.47 2.13
C ALA A 131 17.51 1.35 1.35
N ARG A 132 17.59 2.69 1.49
CA ARG A 132 16.75 3.61 0.71
C ARG A 132 17.00 3.48 -0.79
N THR A 133 18.25 3.47 -1.20
CA THR A 133 18.62 3.36 -2.62
C THR A 133 18.18 2.05 -3.22
N HIS A 134 18.37 0.95 -2.48
CA HIS A 134 17.96 -0.38 -2.93
C HIS A 134 16.45 -0.50 -3.02
N LEU A 135 15.72 -0.09 -1.98
CA LEU A 135 14.26 -0.11 -1.95
C LEU A 135 13.67 0.74 -3.07
N HIS A 136 14.20 1.96 -3.29
CA HIS A 136 13.74 2.83 -4.37
C HIS A 136 13.90 2.18 -5.74
N ARG A 137 15.07 1.58 -5.99
CA ARG A 137 15.34 0.87 -7.25
C ARG A 137 14.38 -0.31 -7.45
N GLU A 138 14.13 -1.11 -6.42
CA GLU A 138 13.21 -2.25 -6.52
C GLU A 138 11.76 -1.79 -6.70
N CYS A 139 11.33 -0.74 -6.01
CA CYS A 139 10.01 -0.13 -6.22
C CYS A 139 9.83 0.34 -7.67
N LEU A 140 10.80 1.07 -8.23
CA LEU A 140 10.74 1.53 -9.62
C LEU A 140 10.71 0.36 -10.61
N ARG A 141 11.51 -0.69 -10.36
CA ARG A 141 11.52 -1.90 -11.19
C ARG A 141 10.16 -2.58 -11.20
N GLU A 142 9.54 -2.71 -10.02
CA GLU A 142 8.24 -3.36 -9.90
C GLU A 142 7.11 -2.51 -10.54
N ILE A 143 7.12 -1.20 -10.34
CA ILE A 143 6.21 -0.28 -11.02
C ILE A 143 6.32 -0.41 -12.53
N THR A 144 7.55 -0.44 -13.06
CA THR A 144 7.80 -0.62 -14.49
C THR A 144 7.24 -1.96 -14.97
N ARG A 145 7.50 -3.05 -14.25
CA ARG A 145 6.99 -4.39 -14.57
C ARG A 145 5.46 -4.41 -14.61
N CYS A 146 4.80 -3.81 -13.62
CA CYS A 146 3.34 -3.73 -13.56
C CYS A 146 2.77 -2.91 -14.71
N ARG A 147 3.42 -1.81 -15.10
CA ARG A 147 2.98 -0.99 -16.24
C ARG A 147 3.12 -1.74 -17.56
N HIS A 148 4.23 -2.43 -17.79
CA HIS A 148 4.41 -3.28 -18.97
C HIS A 148 3.32 -4.36 -19.05
N ALA A 149 3.07 -5.07 -17.97
CA ALA A 149 2.01 -6.08 -17.91
C ALA A 149 0.60 -5.51 -18.14
N ALA A 150 0.36 -4.25 -17.75
CA ALA A 150 -0.91 -3.58 -18.03
C ALA A 150 -1.02 -3.20 -19.51
N LEU A 151 0.04 -2.68 -20.12
CA LEU A 151 0.10 -2.37 -21.55
C LEU A 151 -0.08 -3.62 -22.40
N ASP A 152 0.61 -4.71 -22.06
CA ASP A 152 0.46 -5.99 -22.77
C ASP A 152 -1.00 -6.49 -22.73
N ARG A 153 -1.68 -6.37 -21.60
CA ARG A 153 -3.10 -6.72 -21.49
C ARG A 153 -4.00 -5.83 -22.33
N MET A 154 -3.67 -4.55 -22.49
CA MET A 154 -4.42 -3.63 -23.33
C MET A 154 -4.21 -3.93 -24.81
N LEU A 155 -2.98 -4.22 -25.21
CA LEU A 155 -2.62 -4.48 -26.60
C LEU A 155 -3.09 -5.85 -27.08
N HIS A 156 -3.11 -6.85 -26.20
CA HIS A 156 -3.48 -8.23 -26.51
C HIS A 156 -4.89 -8.59 -26.00
N ARG A 157 -5.64 -7.59 -25.49
CA ARG A 157 -7.06 -7.81 -25.27
C ARG A 157 -7.65 -8.20 -26.62
N PRO A 158 -8.21 -9.42 -26.79
CA PRO A 158 -8.98 -9.71 -27.99
C PRO A 158 -9.96 -8.55 -28.09
N THR A 159 -10.01 -7.90 -29.24
CA THR A 159 -11.12 -7.03 -29.59
C THR A 159 -12.34 -7.95 -29.50
N GLU A 160 -12.91 -8.05 -28.29
CA GLU A 160 -14.29 -8.43 -28.19
C GLU A 160 -14.94 -7.45 -29.13
N THR A 161 -15.24 -7.93 -30.31
CA THR A 161 -16.09 -7.26 -31.27
C THR A 161 -17.22 -6.77 -30.39
N TYR A 162 -17.30 -5.47 -30.20
CA TYR A 162 -18.49 -4.84 -29.69
C TYR A 162 -19.55 -5.24 -30.69
N ALA A 163 -20.11 -6.43 -30.52
CA ALA A 163 -21.40 -6.76 -31.06
C ALA A 163 -22.29 -5.78 -30.31
N GLY A 164 -22.41 -4.61 -30.93
CA GLY A 164 -23.13 -3.49 -30.35
C GLY A 164 -24.44 -4.05 -29.88
N ASP A 165 -24.77 -3.76 -28.63
CA ASP A 165 -26.07 -4.11 -28.10
C ASP A 165 -27.09 -3.70 -29.16
N PRO A 166 -27.82 -4.65 -29.79
CA PRO A 166 -28.72 -4.35 -30.92
C PRO A 166 -29.82 -3.35 -30.50
N GLU A 167 -30.07 -3.19 -29.21
CA GLU A 167 -30.95 -2.15 -28.67
C GLU A 167 -30.30 -0.76 -28.71
N LEU A 168 -29.00 -0.64 -28.51
CA LEU A 168 -28.28 0.66 -28.56
C LEU A 168 -28.19 1.15 -30.03
N CYS A 169 -28.03 0.22 -31.00
CA CYS A 169 -28.04 0.56 -32.40
C CYS A 169 -29.42 1.00 -32.87
N ARG A 170 -30.50 0.42 -32.34
CA ARG A 170 -31.87 0.85 -32.66
C ARG A 170 -32.21 2.24 -32.13
N MET A 171 -31.67 2.61 -30.94
CA MET A 171 -31.92 3.95 -30.38
C MET A 171 -31.20 5.07 -31.15
N MET A 172 -30.18 4.77 -31.94
CA MET A 172 -29.49 5.75 -32.78
C MET A 172 -30.11 5.94 -34.15
N ASP A 173 -30.94 4.99 -34.62
CA ASP A 173 -31.63 5.08 -35.93
C ASP A 173 -33.01 5.79 -35.85
N ASP A 174 -33.56 5.98 -34.63
CA ASP A 174 -34.77 6.76 -34.40
C ASP A 174 -34.48 8.27 -34.24
N SER A 175 -33.68 8.83 -35.12
CA SER A 175 -33.59 10.28 -35.27
C SER A 175 -34.88 10.75 -35.94
N PRO A 176 -35.71 11.60 -35.30
CA PRO A 176 -36.93 12.07 -35.98
C PRO A 176 -36.52 12.91 -37.18
N ASP A 177 -37.02 12.47 -38.38
CA ASP A 177 -36.94 13.22 -39.62
C ASP A 177 -37.35 14.67 -39.36
N ASP A 178 -36.40 15.59 -39.57
CA ASP A 178 -36.62 17.02 -39.55
C ASP A 178 -37.63 17.41 -40.64
N PRO A 179 -38.86 17.82 -40.31
CA PRO A 179 -39.81 18.27 -41.31
C PRO A 179 -39.38 19.61 -41.87
N GLY A 180 -38.95 19.58 -43.11
CA GLY A 180 -38.44 20.64 -43.95
C GLY A 180 -39.08 22.03 -43.72
N VAL A 181 -38.16 23.00 -43.63
CA VAL A 181 -38.42 24.42 -43.77
C VAL A 181 -38.79 24.72 -45.22
N SER A 182 -40.04 25.11 -45.43
CA SER A 182 -40.52 25.78 -46.65
C SER A 182 -40.61 27.28 -46.39
#